data_f5fad406ad17e80053ddeabb2d8ffad9
#
_entry.id   f5fad406ad17e80053ddeabb2d8ffad9
#
_cell.length_a   1.000
_cell.length_b   1.000
_cell.length_c   1.000
_cell.angle_alpha   90.00
_cell.angle_beta   90.00
_cell.angle_gamma   90.00
#
_symmetry.space_group_name_H-M   'P 1'
#
loop_
_entity.id
_entity.type
_entity.pdbx_description
1 polymer ?
#
loop_
_entity_poly.entity_id
_entity_poly.type
_entity_poly.pdbx_seq_one_letter_code
_entity_poly.pdbx_strand_id
1 'polypeptide(L)'
;IQTRVNGSGAKVYGGTLEGKIAWRDKIQLQAGLTVQRSLYDSPEEWSADKEHLSDEERHNDRILRTPDVYGYFTATFNPTKALSVALNGNYTGRMYVPHLMSEVDGTADLLVKSPDFFELGAKVAYDIDFSGMCLQFNAGVQNIFNSYQKDFDKGATRDSGYIYGPGAPRSYFAGVKLSF
;
A
#
# COMPACT_ATOMS: atom_id res chain seq x y z
N ILE A 1 -3.87 4.06 31.64
CA ILE A 1 -5.19 4.43 31.09
C ILE A 1 -4.93 5.20 29.80
N GLN A 2 -5.39 4.67 28.68
CA GLN A 2 -5.31 5.39 27.40
C GLN A 2 -6.43 6.43 27.36
N THR A 3 -6.05 7.70 27.18
CA THR A 3 -6.98 8.82 27.08
C THR A 3 -6.95 9.37 25.65
N ARG A 4 -8.13 9.62 25.07
CA ARG A 4 -8.22 10.36 23.80
C ARG A 4 -8.41 11.83 24.08
N VAL A 5 -7.54 12.65 23.53
CA VAL A 5 -7.60 14.11 23.64
C VAL A 5 -7.59 14.72 22.23
N ASN A 6 -8.04 15.98 22.11
CA ASN A 6 -7.87 16.72 20.87
C ASN A 6 -6.40 17.11 20.71
N GLY A 7 -5.80 16.79 19.56
CA GLY A 7 -4.45 17.26 19.22
C GLY A 7 -4.41 18.72 18.79
N SER A 8 -3.23 19.20 18.44
CA SER A 8 -2.96 20.57 18.02
C SER A 8 -3.61 21.00 16.70
N GLY A 9 -4.17 20.07 15.98
CA GLY A 9 -4.62 20.25 14.60
C GLY A 9 -3.62 19.71 13.59
N ALA A 10 -4.07 19.53 12.35
CA ALA A 10 -3.23 18.99 11.29
C ALA A 10 -3.58 19.60 9.93
N LYS A 11 -2.58 19.68 9.06
CA LYS A 11 -2.72 20.17 7.68
C LYS A 11 -2.25 19.12 6.70
N VAL A 12 -3.09 18.84 5.71
CA VAL A 12 -2.75 18.01 4.56
C VAL A 12 -2.96 18.84 3.29
N TYR A 13 -1.92 18.97 2.50
CA TYR A 13 -1.98 19.70 1.23
C TYR A 13 -1.20 18.96 0.15
N GLY A 14 -1.65 19.06 -1.09
CA GLY A 14 -1.04 18.35 -2.20
C GLY A 14 -1.87 18.43 -3.47
N GLY A 15 -1.56 17.58 -4.40
CA GLY A 15 -2.27 17.46 -5.65
C GLY A 15 -2.32 16.01 -6.15
N THR A 16 -3.42 15.67 -6.79
CA THR A 16 -3.61 14.40 -7.46
C THR A 16 -3.80 14.65 -8.96
N LEU A 17 -3.07 13.90 -9.77
CA LEU A 17 -3.27 13.83 -11.20
C LEU A 17 -3.80 12.45 -11.56
N GLU A 18 -4.94 12.40 -12.23
CA GLU A 18 -5.53 11.15 -12.74
C GLU A 18 -5.80 11.27 -14.24
N GLY A 19 -5.61 10.17 -14.95
CA GLY A 19 -5.88 10.08 -16.36
C GLY A 19 -6.41 8.72 -16.77
N LYS A 20 -7.30 8.72 -17.77
CA LYS A 20 -7.82 7.51 -18.38
C LYS A 20 -7.78 7.65 -19.90
N ILE A 21 -7.23 6.65 -20.56
CA ILE A 21 -7.15 6.54 -22.00
C ILE A 21 -7.80 5.21 -22.40
N ALA A 22 -8.68 5.27 -23.39
CA ALA A 22 -9.26 4.09 -24.00
C ALA A 22 -9.16 4.20 -25.51
N TRP A 23 -8.66 3.15 -26.16
CA TRP A 23 -8.61 3.05 -27.60
C TRP A 23 -9.42 1.85 -28.07
N ARG A 24 -10.63 2.14 -28.54
CA ARG A 24 -11.65 1.16 -28.89
C ARG A 24 -11.89 0.21 -27.70
N ASP A 25 -12.13 -1.05 -27.99
CA ASP A 25 -12.23 -2.18 -27.03
C ASP A 25 -10.89 -2.86 -26.72
N LYS A 26 -9.79 -2.38 -27.36
CA LYS A 26 -8.50 -3.08 -27.33
C LYS A 26 -7.59 -2.63 -26.19
N ILE A 27 -7.54 -1.35 -25.88
CA ILE A 27 -6.62 -0.82 -24.86
C ILE A 27 -7.39 0.08 -23.92
N GLN A 28 -7.21 -0.13 -22.64
CA GLN A 28 -7.64 0.79 -21.58
C GLN A 28 -6.47 0.98 -20.62
N LEU A 29 -6.17 2.21 -20.32
CA LEU A 29 -5.16 2.60 -19.34
C LEU A 29 -5.77 3.64 -18.42
N GLN A 30 -5.65 3.44 -17.12
CA GLN A 30 -5.96 4.42 -16.09
C GLN A 30 -4.77 4.51 -15.14
N ALA A 31 -4.38 5.71 -14.77
CA ALA A 31 -3.33 5.94 -13.80
C ALA A 31 -3.63 7.16 -12.96
N GLY A 32 -3.17 7.15 -11.72
CA GLY A 32 -3.27 8.25 -10.77
C GLY A 32 -1.99 8.37 -9.95
N LEU A 33 -1.55 9.59 -9.73
CA LEU A 33 -0.42 9.93 -8.86
C LEU A 33 -0.82 11.05 -7.93
N THR A 34 -0.58 10.86 -6.65
CA THR A 34 -0.78 11.86 -5.59
C THR A 34 0.57 12.24 -4.99
N VAL A 35 0.79 13.55 -4.88
CA VAL A 35 1.90 14.12 -4.12
C VAL A 35 1.29 15.01 -3.05
N GLN A 36 1.63 14.75 -1.80
CA GLN A 36 1.06 15.46 -0.65
C GLN A 36 2.09 15.71 0.45
N ARG A 37 1.75 16.62 1.35
CA ARG A 37 2.46 16.85 2.60
C ARG A 37 1.45 16.84 3.74
N SER A 38 1.74 16.08 4.78
CA SER A 38 0.87 15.91 5.95
C SER A 38 1.64 16.27 7.21
N LEU A 39 1.20 17.32 7.90
CA LEU A 39 1.88 17.90 9.05
C LEU A 39 0.91 18.17 10.18
N TYR A 40 1.34 18.02 11.41
CA TYR A 40 0.68 18.58 12.57
C TYR A 40 0.97 20.09 12.67
N ASP A 41 0.08 20.84 13.29
CA ASP A 41 0.28 22.28 13.55
C ASP A 41 1.37 22.53 14.59
N SER A 42 1.55 21.58 15.51
CA SER A 42 2.68 21.51 16.47
C SER A 42 3.18 20.08 16.52
N PRO A 43 4.46 19.84 16.79
CA PRO A 43 4.97 18.49 16.95
C PRO A 43 4.17 17.69 17.98
N GLU A 44 3.75 16.50 17.62
CA GLU A 44 2.97 15.58 18.47
C GLU A 44 3.86 14.46 19.00
N GLU A 45 3.61 14.05 20.25
CA GLU A 45 4.34 12.96 20.89
C GLU A 45 4.00 11.62 20.23
N TRP A 46 5.01 10.95 19.67
CA TRP A 46 4.86 9.67 19.00
C TRP A 46 5.33 8.47 19.84
N SER A 47 6.13 8.73 20.89
CA SER A 47 6.70 7.73 21.79
C SER A 47 6.55 8.19 23.24
N ALA A 48 6.24 7.25 24.12
CA ALA A 48 6.23 7.44 25.57
C ALA A 48 7.57 7.11 26.25
N ASP A 49 8.58 6.72 25.51
CA ASP A 49 9.91 6.33 25.99
C ASP A 49 10.70 7.53 26.51
N LYS A 50 10.59 7.77 27.81
CA LYS A 50 11.33 8.84 28.53
C LYS A 50 12.69 8.38 29.05
N GLU A 51 12.96 7.09 28.99
CA GLU A 51 14.21 6.51 29.47
C GLU A 51 15.33 6.66 28.44
N HIS A 52 15.00 6.42 27.16
CA HIS A 52 15.97 6.39 26.07
C HIS A 52 15.93 7.62 25.17
N LEU A 53 14.79 8.35 25.11
CA LEU A 53 14.59 9.46 24.20
C LEU A 53 14.37 10.77 24.97
N SER A 54 15.02 11.82 24.50
CA SER A 54 14.77 13.20 24.94
C SER A 54 13.36 13.66 24.55
N ASP A 55 12.92 14.77 25.12
CA ASP A 55 11.61 15.33 24.80
C ASP A 55 11.49 15.71 23.32
N GLU A 56 12.56 16.26 22.73
CA GLU A 56 12.61 16.61 21.31
C GLU A 56 12.52 15.40 20.40
N GLU A 57 13.21 14.30 20.72
CA GLU A 57 13.20 13.06 19.92
C GLU A 57 11.85 12.35 19.95
N ARG A 58 11.05 12.50 21.02
CA ARG A 58 9.72 11.90 21.15
C ARG A 58 8.63 12.66 20.41
N HIS A 59 8.91 13.83 19.85
CA HIS A 59 7.95 14.65 19.13
C HIS A 59 8.27 14.70 17.63
N ASN A 60 7.23 14.73 16.81
CA ASN A 60 7.36 14.84 15.36
C ASN A 60 6.23 15.70 14.78
N ASP A 61 6.56 16.52 13.78
CA ASP A 61 5.59 17.35 13.07
C ASP A 61 4.88 16.59 11.91
N ARG A 62 5.36 15.41 11.56
CA ARG A 62 4.81 14.59 10.46
C ARG A 62 3.67 13.71 10.94
N ILE A 63 2.61 13.63 10.16
CA ILE A 63 1.60 12.60 10.37
C ILE A 63 2.20 11.26 9.99
N LEU A 64 2.30 10.38 10.97
CA LEU A 64 2.90 9.06 10.81
C LEU A 64 2.06 8.15 9.91
N ARG A 65 2.69 7.15 9.29
CA ARG A 65 2.06 6.16 8.38
C ARG A 65 1.36 6.79 7.18
N THR A 66 1.82 7.98 6.78
CA THR A 66 1.24 8.72 5.66
C THR A 66 2.34 8.99 4.63
N PRO A 67 2.29 8.35 3.45
CA PRO A 67 3.29 8.58 2.42
C PRO A 67 3.09 9.95 1.75
N ASP A 68 4.20 10.62 1.42
CA ASP A 68 4.17 11.89 0.69
C ASP A 68 3.84 11.69 -0.81
N VAL A 69 4.11 10.50 -1.34
CA VAL A 69 3.86 10.16 -2.76
C VAL A 69 3.27 8.77 -2.84
N TYR A 70 2.17 8.62 -3.55
CA TYR A 70 1.57 7.33 -3.86
C TYR A 70 0.80 7.38 -5.17
N GLY A 71 0.59 6.23 -5.77
CA GLY A 71 -0.11 6.18 -7.04
C GLY A 71 -0.47 4.77 -7.46
N TYR A 72 -1.21 4.70 -8.55
CA TYR A 72 -1.67 3.44 -9.11
C TYR A 72 -1.75 3.51 -10.62
N PHE A 73 -1.76 2.36 -11.25
CA PHE A 73 -2.21 2.23 -12.63
C PHE A 73 -2.94 0.90 -12.85
N THR A 74 -3.82 0.90 -13.82
CA THR A 74 -4.44 -0.29 -14.40
C THR A 74 -4.35 -0.21 -15.90
N ALA A 75 -3.92 -1.28 -16.55
CA ALA A 75 -3.86 -1.39 -17.99
C ALA A 75 -4.55 -2.69 -18.42
N THR A 76 -5.43 -2.60 -19.40
CA THR A 76 -6.08 -3.76 -20.01
C THR A 76 -5.81 -3.74 -21.50
N PHE A 77 -5.39 -4.87 -22.02
CA PHE A 77 -5.15 -5.10 -23.44
C PHE A 77 -5.93 -6.33 -23.90
N ASN A 78 -6.79 -6.13 -24.90
CA ASN A 78 -7.61 -7.16 -25.49
C ASN A 78 -7.15 -7.39 -26.96
N PRO A 79 -6.15 -8.25 -27.19
CA PRO A 79 -5.64 -8.49 -28.55
C PRO A 79 -6.71 -9.12 -29.46
N THR A 80 -7.59 -9.93 -28.87
CA THR A 80 -8.76 -10.52 -29.54
C THR A 80 -10.00 -10.36 -28.67
N LYS A 81 -11.17 -10.73 -29.20
CA LYS A 81 -12.41 -10.74 -28.39
C LYS A 81 -12.37 -11.77 -27.26
N ALA A 82 -11.61 -12.85 -27.44
CA ALA A 82 -11.50 -13.93 -26.49
C ALA A 82 -10.38 -13.74 -25.46
N LEU A 83 -9.34 -12.98 -25.77
CA LEU A 83 -8.15 -12.85 -24.92
C LEU A 83 -8.06 -11.47 -24.30
N SER A 84 -7.94 -11.42 -22.97
CA SER A 84 -7.70 -10.22 -22.20
C SER A 84 -6.46 -10.38 -21.33
N VAL A 85 -5.62 -9.35 -21.33
CA VAL A 85 -4.43 -9.23 -20.45
C VAL A 85 -4.58 -7.96 -19.65
N ALA A 86 -4.50 -8.07 -18.33
CA ALA A 86 -4.60 -6.95 -17.43
C ALA A 86 -3.33 -6.84 -16.57
N LEU A 87 -2.86 -5.61 -16.39
CA LEU A 87 -1.80 -5.24 -15.45
C LEU A 87 -2.35 -4.24 -14.46
N ASN A 88 -1.94 -4.35 -13.22
CA ASN A 88 -2.22 -3.36 -12.19
C ASN A 88 -0.97 -3.12 -11.37
N GLY A 89 -0.71 -1.86 -11.02
CA GLY A 89 0.40 -1.47 -10.19
C GLY A 89 -0.02 -0.50 -9.12
N ASN A 90 0.54 -0.64 -7.91
CA ASN A 90 0.40 0.30 -6.81
C ASN A 90 1.79 0.72 -6.34
N TYR A 91 1.99 2.01 -6.19
CA TYR A 91 3.20 2.59 -5.60
C TYR A 91 2.84 3.28 -4.29
N THR A 92 3.57 2.94 -3.24
CA THR A 92 3.50 3.61 -1.95
C THR A 92 4.89 4.12 -1.60
N GLY A 93 5.06 5.42 -1.52
CA GLY A 93 6.31 6.06 -1.15
C GLY A 93 6.64 5.90 0.33
N ARG A 94 7.80 6.40 0.69
CA ARG A 94 8.33 6.33 2.06
C ARG A 94 7.45 7.12 3.02
N MET A 95 7.34 6.61 4.26
CA MET A 95 6.61 7.25 5.35
C MET A 95 7.33 7.00 6.67
N TYR A 96 7.06 7.82 7.68
CA TYR A 96 7.55 7.58 9.04
C TYR A 96 6.63 6.63 9.78
N VAL A 97 7.22 5.65 10.46
CA VAL A 97 6.52 4.60 11.19
C VAL A 97 7.16 4.46 12.57
N PRO A 98 6.40 4.55 13.65
CA PRO A 98 6.92 4.28 14.98
C PRO A 98 7.14 2.78 15.16
N HIS A 99 8.27 2.43 15.76
CA HIS A 99 8.60 1.09 16.23
C HIS A 99 8.76 1.18 17.75
N LEU A 100 7.74 0.74 18.48
CA LEU A 100 7.59 0.96 19.92
C LEU A 100 8.06 -0.26 20.68
N MET A 101 9.31 -0.27 21.08
CA MET A 101 9.97 -1.39 21.74
C MET A 101 10.21 -1.18 23.24
N SER A 102 10.14 0.04 23.73
CA SER A 102 10.42 0.37 25.14
C SER A 102 9.48 -0.37 26.13
N GLU A 103 8.21 -0.52 25.78
CA GLU A 103 7.22 -1.27 26.57
C GLU A 103 7.21 -2.78 26.26
N VAL A 104 7.93 -3.24 25.23
CA VAL A 104 7.91 -4.62 24.74
C VAL A 104 9.12 -5.42 25.25
N ASP A 105 10.32 -4.93 25.02
CA ASP A 105 11.56 -5.59 25.42
C ASP A 105 12.53 -4.66 26.17
N GLY A 106 12.14 -3.42 26.42
CA GLY A 106 12.92 -2.42 27.15
C GLY A 106 14.03 -1.78 26.31
N THR A 107 14.01 -1.91 24.99
CA THR A 107 14.92 -1.17 24.10
C THR A 107 14.29 0.16 23.64
N ALA A 108 15.11 1.08 23.14
CA ALA A 108 14.65 2.39 22.72
C ALA A 108 13.60 2.30 21.59
N ASP A 109 12.59 3.14 21.67
CA ASP A 109 11.64 3.35 20.57
C ASP A 109 12.34 4.04 19.39
N LEU A 110 11.98 3.70 18.16
CA LEU A 110 12.56 4.23 16.96
C LEU A 110 11.51 4.82 16.01
N LEU A 111 11.79 5.98 15.46
CA LEU A 111 11.02 6.54 14.35
C LEU A 111 11.66 6.14 13.01
N VAL A 112 11.16 5.07 12.43
CA VAL A 112 11.73 4.45 11.23
C VAL A 112 11.15 5.09 9.97
N LYS A 113 12.00 5.38 8.99
CA LYS A 113 11.54 5.74 7.65
C LYS A 113 11.43 4.48 6.80
N SER A 114 10.21 4.13 6.41
CA SER A 114 9.96 2.93 5.60
C SER A 114 10.67 2.99 4.25
N PRO A 115 10.96 1.86 3.62
CA PRO A 115 11.23 1.83 2.18
C PRO A 115 9.97 2.23 1.39
N ASP A 116 10.13 2.48 0.11
CA ASP A 116 9.02 2.55 -0.84
C ASP A 116 8.64 1.15 -1.31
N PHE A 117 7.37 0.98 -1.69
CA PHE A 117 6.82 -0.27 -2.18
C PHE A 117 6.23 -0.10 -3.57
N PHE A 118 6.49 -1.05 -4.42
CA PHE A 118 5.84 -1.16 -5.72
C PHE A 118 5.31 -2.58 -5.91
N GLU A 119 3.99 -2.71 -5.96
CA GLU A 119 3.30 -3.97 -6.22
C GLU A 119 2.83 -3.98 -7.68
N LEU A 120 3.21 -5.00 -8.42
CA LEU A 120 2.75 -5.25 -9.78
C LEU A 120 2.00 -6.56 -9.83
N GLY A 121 0.80 -6.53 -10.37
CA GLY A 121 0.00 -7.71 -10.67
C GLY A 121 -0.25 -7.86 -12.16
N ALA A 122 -0.41 -9.11 -12.61
CA ALA A 122 -0.78 -9.44 -13.97
C ALA A 122 -1.86 -10.53 -13.97
N LYS A 123 -2.82 -10.40 -14.88
CA LYS A 123 -3.89 -11.38 -15.10
C LYS A 123 -4.08 -11.62 -16.59
N VAL A 124 -4.27 -12.87 -16.98
CA VAL A 124 -4.71 -13.27 -18.31
C VAL A 124 -6.07 -13.94 -18.18
N ALA A 125 -6.98 -13.62 -19.07
CA ALA A 125 -8.27 -14.27 -19.17
C ALA A 125 -8.53 -14.67 -20.63
N TYR A 126 -9.12 -15.86 -20.81
CA TYR A 126 -9.48 -16.39 -22.12
C TYR A 126 -10.93 -16.90 -22.10
N ASP A 127 -11.74 -16.38 -23.01
CA ASP A 127 -13.15 -16.67 -23.14
C ASP A 127 -13.37 -17.71 -24.26
N ILE A 128 -14.19 -18.71 -23.96
CA ILE A 128 -14.66 -19.72 -24.92
C ILE A 128 -16.18 -19.65 -24.97
N ASP A 129 -16.70 -19.20 -26.08
CA ASP A 129 -18.15 -19.16 -26.32
C ASP A 129 -18.64 -20.51 -26.83
N PHE A 130 -19.63 -21.07 -26.17
CA PHE A 130 -20.22 -22.36 -26.52
C PHE A 130 -21.74 -22.38 -26.30
N SER A 131 -22.50 -22.51 -27.36
CA SER A 131 -23.97 -22.75 -27.32
C SER A 131 -24.75 -21.73 -26.42
N GLY A 132 -24.40 -20.46 -26.45
CA GLY A 132 -25.07 -19.42 -25.62
C GLY A 132 -24.50 -19.28 -24.23
N MET A 133 -23.48 -20.05 -23.89
CA MET A 133 -22.71 -19.91 -22.64
C MET A 133 -21.30 -19.40 -22.96
N CYS A 134 -20.74 -18.67 -22.05
CA CYS A 134 -19.32 -18.23 -22.09
C CYS A 134 -18.57 -18.87 -20.92
N LEU A 135 -17.53 -19.61 -21.22
CA LEU A 135 -16.59 -20.18 -20.26
C LEU A 135 -15.30 -19.39 -20.28
N GLN A 136 -15.00 -18.71 -19.19
CA GLN A 136 -13.77 -17.95 -19.04
C GLN A 136 -12.78 -18.67 -18.14
N PHE A 137 -11.59 -18.92 -18.66
CA PHE A 137 -10.42 -19.32 -17.86
C PHE A 137 -9.60 -18.08 -17.53
N ASN A 138 -9.18 -17.95 -16.29
CA ASN A 138 -8.29 -16.86 -15.90
C ASN A 138 -7.18 -17.35 -14.98
N ALA A 139 -6.02 -16.73 -15.10
CA ALA A 139 -4.88 -16.96 -14.23
C ALA A 139 -4.10 -15.67 -14.06
N GLY A 140 -3.39 -15.56 -12.96
CA GLY A 140 -2.60 -14.37 -12.71
C GLY A 140 -1.63 -14.51 -11.56
N VAL A 141 -0.86 -13.46 -11.38
CA VAL A 141 0.10 -13.29 -10.31
C VAL A 141 -0.11 -11.90 -9.68
N GLN A 142 -0.13 -11.85 -8.38
CA GLN A 142 -0.11 -10.60 -7.60
C GLN A 142 1.28 -10.41 -7.01
N ASN A 143 1.66 -9.14 -6.85
CA ASN A 143 2.92 -8.74 -6.28
C ASN A 143 4.14 -9.46 -6.91
N ILE A 144 4.29 -9.32 -8.24
CA ILE A 144 5.31 -9.99 -9.06
C ILE A 144 6.72 -9.78 -8.50
N PHE A 145 7.00 -8.58 -7.97
CA PHE A 145 8.31 -8.24 -7.43
C PHE A 145 8.52 -8.73 -5.99
N ASN A 146 7.49 -9.33 -5.38
CA ASN A 146 7.55 -9.77 -3.99
C ASN A 146 7.91 -8.60 -3.05
N SER A 147 7.28 -7.44 -3.29
CA SER A 147 7.46 -6.20 -2.55
C SER A 147 6.60 -6.23 -1.29
N TYR A 148 7.20 -6.50 -0.14
CA TYR A 148 6.51 -6.49 1.15
C TYR A 148 7.49 -6.11 2.27
N GLN A 149 6.94 -5.76 3.43
CA GLN A 149 7.75 -5.52 4.61
C GLN A 149 8.50 -6.79 5.01
N LYS A 150 9.84 -6.69 5.24
CA LYS A 150 10.68 -7.83 5.57
C LYS A 150 11.16 -7.82 7.02
N ASP A 151 11.11 -6.67 7.65
CA ASP A 151 11.63 -6.35 8.98
C ASP A 151 10.54 -6.28 10.08
N PHE A 152 9.36 -6.87 9.84
CA PHE A 152 8.33 -6.94 10.86
C PHE A 152 8.76 -7.85 12.01
N ASP A 153 8.41 -7.45 13.22
CA ASP A 153 8.75 -8.19 14.43
C ASP A 153 8.07 -9.55 14.52
N LYS A 154 8.73 -10.49 15.17
CA LYS A 154 8.26 -11.87 15.35
C LYS A 154 8.39 -12.30 16.81
N GLY A 155 7.55 -13.24 17.20
CA GLY A 155 7.64 -13.85 18.54
C GLY A 155 6.74 -13.18 19.59
N ALA A 156 7.01 -13.47 20.86
CA ALA A 156 6.23 -12.96 21.98
C ALA A 156 6.55 -11.50 22.30
N THR A 157 7.82 -11.12 22.18
CA THR A 157 8.32 -9.75 22.37
C THR A 157 8.39 -9.06 21.00
N ARG A 158 7.28 -8.47 20.58
CA ARG A 158 7.18 -7.76 19.29
C ARG A 158 6.30 -6.53 19.44
N ASP A 159 6.61 -5.47 18.71
CA ASP A 159 5.65 -4.42 18.44
C ASP A 159 4.65 -4.89 17.36
N SER A 160 3.48 -5.30 17.78
CA SER A 160 2.39 -5.72 16.86
C SER A 160 1.87 -4.58 15.99
N GLY A 161 2.19 -3.34 16.32
CA GLY A 161 1.90 -2.14 15.57
C GLY A 161 2.91 -1.85 14.47
N TYR A 162 4.10 -2.45 14.48
CA TYR A 162 5.14 -2.22 13.47
C TYR A 162 4.86 -2.94 12.15
N ILE A 163 3.74 -2.58 11.53
CA ILE A 163 3.30 -3.09 10.22
C ILE A 163 3.00 -1.90 9.32
N TYR A 164 3.66 -1.79 8.18
CA TYR A 164 3.59 -0.61 7.32
C TYR A 164 3.67 -0.90 5.81
N GLY A 165 3.96 -2.12 5.40
CA GLY A 165 4.10 -2.52 4.01
C GLY A 165 2.93 -3.37 3.50
N PRO A 166 2.97 -3.80 2.23
CA PRO A 166 2.03 -4.75 1.68
C PRO A 166 1.98 -6.02 2.51
N GLY A 167 0.76 -6.49 2.82
CA GLY A 167 0.55 -7.61 3.74
C GLY A 167 0.69 -9.00 3.10
N ALA A 168 0.78 -9.08 1.76
CA ALA A 168 0.85 -10.35 1.04
C ALA A 168 2.10 -10.45 0.16
N PRO A 169 2.85 -11.54 0.24
CA PRO A 169 3.94 -11.83 -0.69
C PRO A 169 3.38 -12.14 -2.09
N ARG A 170 4.26 -12.43 -3.03
CA ARG A 170 3.86 -12.90 -4.35
C ARG A 170 2.91 -14.08 -4.23
N SER A 171 1.77 -13.98 -4.90
CA SER A 171 0.77 -15.03 -4.93
C SER A 171 0.28 -15.31 -6.35
N TYR A 172 -0.13 -16.53 -6.60
CA TYR A 172 -0.65 -16.98 -7.89
C TYR A 172 -2.11 -17.40 -7.71
N PHE A 173 -2.91 -17.14 -8.71
CA PHE A 173 -4.30 -17.56 -8.72
C PHE A 173 -4.70 -18.08 -10.10
N ALA A 174 -5.66 -18.98 -10.11
CA ALA A 174 -6.36 -19.43 -11.30
C ALA A 174 -7.85 -19.59 -10.99
N GLY A 175 -8.68 -19.39 -11.99
CA GLY A 175 -10.13 -19.50 -11.83
C GLY A 175 -10.83 -19.79 -13.12
N VAL A 176 -12.06 -20.27 -12.98
CA VAL A 176 -12.99 -20.53 -14.08
C VAL A 176 -14.29 -19.81 -13.76
N LYS A 177 -14.85 -19.10 -14.75
CA LYS A 177 -16.14 -18.43 -14.67
C LYS A 177 -17.04 -18.94 -15.79
N LEU A 178 -18.25 -19.36 -15.45
CA LEU A 178 -19.29 -19.71 -16.38
C LEU A 178 -20.37 -18.61 -16.38
N SER A 179 -20.73 -18.13 -17.56
CA SER A 179 -21.82 -17.16 -17.76
C SER A 179 -22.79 -17.71 -18.79
N PHE A 180 -24.09 -17.56 -18.55
CA PHE A 180 -25.19 -18.04 -19.40
C PHE A 180 -26.32 -17.02 -19.50
#